data_c94081356c37520d1066f580214e528b
#
_entry.id   c94081356c37520d1066f580214e528b
#
_cell.length_a   1.000
_cell.length_b   1.000
_cell.length_c   1.000
_cell.angle_alpha   90.00
_cell.angle_beta   90.00
_cell.angle_gamma   90.00
#
_symmetry.space_group_name_H-M   'P 1'
#
loop_
_entity.id
_entity.type
_entity.pdbx_description
1 polymer ?
#
loop_
_entity_poly.entity_id
_entity_poly.type
_entity_poly.pdbx_seq_one_letter_code
_entity_poly.pdbx_strand_id
1 'polypeptide(L)'
;MKKILIILLGVSAGLISCKKENSAPSAKHDESSAEKYPVSFAVAPFDVQTGTLSVHSAVKKTSALKDNFKYLYYYVTKQSDSLNIIKTIKQQSTEANFGKVTDTLPAGKYNIFIIGAARSDVLVFTGNETLYSPGLFLAYEGQNFHRPSTSIGDNFYKKIQVTVSKPSSQDVKLDRIVGRVNVKITDAIPQGVSKIVVNFNAVPDILDLYTGVEAVTNYNNSEVIITYNVKPGDVGKKGLTIGDYFWGGYLWIDVNYYDSNGNLVDRKVPTGSWGVEPNTIVTFSGKLFNLSTGFNVGVNSDWGSQINQPFEF
;
A
#
# COMPACT_ATOMS: atom_id res chain seq x y z
N MET A 1 39.84 -31.18 44.96
CA MET A 1 39.57 -32.54 45.46
C MET A 1 38.41 -33.10 44.69
N LYS A 2 38.75 -33.91 43.67
CA LYS A 2 38.38 -35.34 43.50
C LYS A 2 36.90 -35.64 43.78
N LYS A 3 36.10 -36.01 42.75
CA LYS A 3 35.95 -37.42 42.36
C LYS A 3 35.26 -37.55 41.00
N ILE A 4 35.94 -38.24 40.10
CA ILE A 4 35.50 -38.89 38.87
C ILE A 4 34.63 -40.09 39.27
N LEU A 5 33.50 -40.32 38.60
CA LEU A 5 32.84 -41.61 38.57
C LEU A 5 32.50 -42.00 37.14
N ILE A 6 33.29 -42.96 36.64
CA ILE A 6 33.10 -43.71 35.40
C ILE A 6 32.18 -44.86 35.72
N ILE A 7 31.12 -45.07 34.95
CA ILE A 7 30.43 -46.39 34.91
C ILE A 7 30.34 -46.83 33.43
N LEU A 8 30.84 -48.04 33.25
CA LEU A 8 31.06 -48.78 31.99
C LEU A 8 29.87 -49.72 31.71
N LEU A 9 29.68 -49.96 30.43
CA LEU A 9 29.18 -51.18 29.75
C LEU A 9 27.73 -51.66 29.93
N GLY A 10 27.10 -51.84 28.78
CA GLY A 10 25.99 -52.74 28.53
C GLY A 10 25.71 -52.84 27.03
N VAL A 11 26.50 -53.66 26.31
CA VAL A 11 26.22 -54.05 24.91
C VAL A 11 25.20 -55.18 24.94
N SER A 12 24.01 -54.96 24.36
CA SER A 12 23.06 -56.01 23.98
C SER A 12 22.74 -55.91 22.50
N ALA A 13 23.33 -56.80 21.72
CA ALA A 13 23.02 -57.00 20.30
C ALA A 13 21.65 -57.70 20.18
N GLY A 14 20.66 -56.93 19.75
CA GLY A 14 19.35 -57.42 19.32
C GLY A 14 19.30 -57.48 17.78
N LEU A 15 19.42 -58.68 17.22
CA LEU A 15 19.16 -58.98 15.83
C LEU A 15 17.67 -58.81 15.55
N ILE A 16 17.26 -57.68 14.96
CA ILE A 16 15.91 -57.53 14.46
C ILE A 16 15.95 -57.75 12.96
N SER A 17 15.36 -58.87 12.55
CA SER A 17 15.07 -59.30 11.17
C SER A 17 14.29 -58.21 10.44
N CYS A 18 14.88 -57.61 9.41
CA CYS A 18 14.15 -56.77 8.45
C CYS A 18 13.21 -57.61 7.60
N LYS A 19 11.91 -57.59 7.90
CA LYS A 19 10.89 -57.88 6.87
C LYS A 19 10.90 -56.77 5.84
N LYS A 20 11.26 -57.10 4.61
CA LYS A 20 11.16 -56.25 3.46
C LYS A 20 9.69 -56.10 3.12
N GLU A 21 9.00 -55.09 3.66
CA GLU A 21 7.72 -54.65 3.14
C GLU A 21 7.98 -54.04 1.74
N ASN A 22 7.42 -54.64 0.73
CA ASN A 22 7.28 -54.05 -0.57
C ASN A 22 6.32 -52.86 -0.44
N SER A 23 6.82 -51.66 -0.07
CA SER A 23 6.13 -50.43 -0.28
C SER A 23 6.05 -50.23 -1.79
N ALA A 24 4.84 -50.35 -2.34
CA ALA A 24 4.54 -49.90 -3.68
C ALA A 24 5.09 -48.47 -3.85
N PRO A 25 5.72 -48.14 -5.00
CA PRO A 25 6.22 -46.81 -5.24
C PRO A 25 5.04 -45.84 -5.11
N SER A 26 5.12 -44.96 -4.10
CA SER A 26 4.24 -43.82 -4.00
C SER A 26 4.31 -43.10 -5.35
N ALA A 27 3.24 -43.15 -6.12
CA ALA A 27 3.14 -42.42 -7.35
C ALA A 27 3.43 -40.95 -7.01
N LYS A 28 4.62 -40.47 -7.39
CA LYS A 28 4.86 -39.04 -7.50
C LYS A 28 3.79 -38.52 -8.44
N HIS A 29 2.83 -37.80 -7.91
CA HIS A 29 1.91 -37.04 -8.75
C HIS A 29 2.78 -36.06 -9.55
N ASP A 30 3.08 -36.44 -10.78
CA ASP A 30 3.70 -35.57 -11.76
C ASP A 30 2.72 -34.42 -12.03
N GLU A 31 2.90 -33.28 -11.38
CA GLU A 31 2.13 -32.04 -11.65
C GLU A 31 2.34 -31.55 -13.10
N SER A 32 3.21 -32.20 -13.87
CA SER A 32 3.61 -31.76 -15.22
C SER A 32 2.60 -32.05 -16.32
N SER A 33 1.53 -32.81 -16.10
CA SER A 33 0.56 -33.23 -17.12
C SER A 33 -0.81 -32.50 -17.06
N ALA A 34 -1.00 -31.57 -16.13
CA ALA A 34 -2.26 -30.84 -16.06
C ALA A 34 -2.45 -29.96 -17.31
N GLU A 35 -3.58 -30.11 -17.97
CA GLU A 35 -3.95 -29.30 -19.14
C GLU A 35 -3.94 -27.81 -18.78
N LYS A 36 -3.27 -27.01 -19.62
CA LYS A 36 -3.08 -25.55 -19.37
C LYS A 36 -3.97 -24.77 -20.33
N TYR A 37 -4.58 -23.71 -19.81
CA TYR A 37 -5.46 -22.85 -20.57
C TYR A 37 -4.99 -21.39 -20.55
N PRO A 38 -5.09 -20.68 -21.69
CA PRO A 38 -4.84 -19.25 -21.73
C PRO A 38 -5.93 -18.51 -20.94
N VAL A 39 -5.48 -17.56 -20.12
CA VAL A 39 -6.31 -16.63 -19.37
C VAL A 39 -5.86 -15.21 -19.66
N SER A 40 -6.79 -14.28 -19.78
CA SER A 40 -6.46 -12.88 -20.01
C SER A 40 -7.29 -11.96 -19.13
N PHE A 41 -6.68 -10.86 -18.72
CA PHE A 41 -7.30 -9.82 -17.92
C PHE A 41 -7.03 -8.47 -18.56
N ALA A 42 -8.09 -7.69 -18.81
CA ALA A 42 -7.99 -6.33 -19.30
C ALA A 42 -8.43 -5.36 -18.20
N VAL A 43 -7.53 -4.49 -17.76
CA VAL A 43 -7.86 -3.46 -16.77
C VAL A 43 -8.68 -2.38 -17.46
N ALA A 44 -9.89 -2.17 -16.95
CA ALA A 44 -10.78 -1.14 -17.46
C ALA A 44 -10.25 0.27 -17.14
N PRO A 45 -10.44 1.25 -18.02
CA PRO A 45 -10.14 2.65 -17.73
C PRO A 45 -10.95 3.19 -16.55
N PHE A 46 -10.44 4.22 -15.89
CA PHE A 46 -11.12 4.86 -14.76
C PHE A 46 -12.13 5.93 -15.27
N ASP A 47 -13.33 5.94 -14.68
CA ASP A 47 -14.26 7.03 -14.81
C ASP A 47 -13.78 8.16 -13.89
N VAL A 48 -13.20 9.23 -14.44
CA VAL A 48 -12.87 10.44 -13.70
C VAL A 48 -14.04 11.40 -13.82
N GLN A 49 -14.73 11.66 -12.71
CA GLN A 49 -15.69 12.76 -12.65
C GLN A 49 -14.91 14.06 -12.42
N THR A 50 -14.73 14.85 -13.48
CA THR A 50 -14.25 16.23 -13.36
C THR A 50 -15.48 17.14 -13.27
N GLY A 51 -15.90 17.49 -12.06
CA GLY A 51 -16.97 18.45 -11.80
C GLY A 51 -16.45 19.70 -11.10
N THR A 52 -16.49 20.85 -11.77
CA THR A 52 -16.71 22.11 -11.08
C THR A 52 -18.18 22.17 -10.64
N LEU A 53 -18.43 22.65 -9.42
CA LEU A 53 -19.75 22.84 -8.83
C LEU A 53 -20.62 23.82 -9.68
N SER A 54 -21.04 23.39 -10.85
CA SER A 54 -22.17 23.97 -11.56
C SER A 54 -23.16 22.84 -11.82
N VAL A 55 -24.40 23.07 -11.45
CA VAL A 55 -25.53 22.11 -11.28
C VAL A 55 -25.96 21.42 -12.59
N HIS A 56 -25.25 21.54 -13.67
CA HIS A 56 -25.60 20.94 -14.96
C HIS A 56 -24.36 20.39 -15.67
N SER A 57 -24.35 19.07 -15.84
CA SER A 57 -23.46 18.29 -16.70
C SER A 57 -22.06 17.99 -16.14
N ALA A 58 -21.95 16.98 -15.28
CA ALA A 58 -20.69 16.28 -15.07
C ALA A 58 -20.27 15.58 -16.38
N VAL A 59 -19.26 16.07 -17.06
CA VAL A 59 -18.68 15.38 -18.20
C VAL A 59 -17.86 14.22 -17.64
N LYS A 60 -18.34 12.98 -17.84
CA LYS A 60 -17.55 11.76 -17.58
C LYS A 60 -16.37 11.77 -18.56
N LYS A 61 -15.19 12.07 -18.06
CA LYS A 61 -13.95 11.94 -18.81
C LYS A 61 -13.28 10.62 -18.45
N THR A 62 -13.19 9.71 -19.40
CA THR A 62 -12.42 8.48 -19.23
C THR A 62 -10.93 8.82 -19.22
N SER A 63 -10.25 8.52 -18.13
CA SER A 63 -8.80 8.68 -18.01
C SER A 63 -8.08 7.42 -18.50
N ALA A 64 -7.02 7.59 -19.29
CA ALA A 64 -6.19 6.45 -19.68
C ALA A 64 -5.50 5.86 -18.45
N LEU A 65 -5.31 4.53 -18.42
CA LEU A 65 -4.67 3.85 -17.27
C LEU A 65 -3.32 4.46 -16.90
N LYS A 66 -2.49 4.78 -17.91
CA LYS A 66 -1.16 5.39 -17.76
C LYS A 66 -1.15 6.78 -17.08
N ASP A 67 -2.30 7.45 -17.04
CA ASP A 67 -2.44 8.74 -16.37
C ASP A 67 -2.65 8.56 -14.85
N ASN A 68 -3.12 7.39 -14.43
CA ASN A 68 -3.42 7.08 -13.04
C ASN A 68 -2.26 6.34 -12.34
N PHE A 69 -1.62 5.40 -13.03
CA PHE A 69 -0.47 4.68 -12.47
C PHE A 69 0.55 4.32 -13.56
N LYS A 70 1.80 4.05 -13.15
CA LYS A 70 2.93 3.81 -14.05
C LYS A 70 3.31 2.34 -14.18
N TYR A 71 2.94 1.52 -13.20
CA TYR A 71 3.28 0.11 -13.14
C TYR A 71 2.03 -0.72 -12.86
N LEU A 72 1.93 -1.86 -13.53
CA LEU A 72 0.91 -2.86 -13.28
C LEU A 72 1.60 -4.15 -12.86
N TYR A 73 1.16 -4.71 -11.74
CA TYR A 73 1.63 -5.99 -11.24
C TYR A 73 0.49 -6.99 -11.23
N TYR A 74 0.82 -8.21 -11.60
CA TYR A 74 -0.08 -9.36 -11.60
C TYR A 74 0.60 -10.48 -10.81
N TYR A 75 -0.09 -10.98 -9.80
CA TYR A 75 0.36 -12.11 -8.98
C TYR A 75 -0.70 -13.19 -8.97
N VAL A 76 -0.26 -14.44 -8.94
CA VAL A 76 -1.14 -15.62 -8.89
C VAL A 76 -0.73 -16.52 -7.74
N THR A 77 -1.71 -16.95 -6.95
CA THR A 77 -1.57 -18.06 -6.00
C THR A 77 -2.62 -19.13 -6.28
N LYS A 78 -2.36 -20.39 -5.93
CA LYS A 78 -3.41 -21.41 -5.88
C LYS A 78 -4.32 -21.14 -4.67
N GLN A 79 -5.62 -21.39 -4.78
CA GLN A 79 -6.51 -21.27 -3.62
C GLN A 79 -6.16 -22.29 -2.51
N SER A 80 -5.61 -23.46 -2.89
CA SER A 80 -5.14 -24.49 -1.96
C SER A 80 -3.79 -24.16 -1.30
N ASP A 81 -3.04 -23.20 -1.86
CA ASP A 81 -1.74 -22.74 -1.37
C ASP A 81 -1.66 -21.24 -1.58
N SER A 82 -2.41 -20.53 -0.74
CA SER A 82 -2.69 -19.11 -0.90
C SER A 82 -1.50 -18.20 -0.61
N LEU A 83 -0.50 -18.68 0.11
CA LEU A 83 0.68 -17.89 0.47
C LEU A 83 1.83 -18.03 -0.53
N ASN A 84 1.76 -18.99 -1.45
CA ASN A 84 2.79 -19.26 -2.44
C ASN A 84 2.46 -18.59 -3.78
N ILE A 85 3.25 -17.59 -4.15
CA ILE A 85 3.13 -16.91 -5.44
C ILE A 85 3.73 -17.80 -6.52
N ILE A 86 2.89 -18.32 -7.41
CA ILE A 86 3.31 -19.21 -8.52
C ILE A 86 3.59 -18.45 -9.82
N LYS A 87 3.14 -17.19 -9.92
CA LYS A 87 3.35 -16.36 -11.12
C LYS A 87 3.39 -14.89 -10.75
N THR A 88 4.30 -14.16 -11.40
CA THR A 88 4.40 -12.71 -11.35
C THR A 88 4.61 -12.14 -12.75
N ILE A 89 3.82 -11.10 -13.10
CA ILE A 89 4.02 -10.30 -14.32
C ILE A 89 4.05 -8.83 -13.88
N LYS A 90 4.99 -8.08 -14.45
CA LYS A 90 5.09 -6.62 -14.26
C LYS A 90 5.04 -5.95 -15.62
N GLN A 91 4.25 -4.89 -15.74
CA GLN A 91 4.18 -4.04 -16.92
C GLN A 91 4.50 -2.59 -16.55
N GLN A 92 5.02 -1.84 -17.51
CA GLN A 92 5.24 -0.40 -17.40
C GLN A 92 4.30 0.35 -18.35
N SER A 93 3.91 1.57 -17.97
CA SER A 93 2.97 2.41 -18.73
C SER A 93 3.45 2.78 -20.14
N THR A 94 4.71 2.53 -20.47
CA THR A 94 5.31 2.71 -21.79
C THR A 94 5.11 1.50 -22.71
N GLU A 95 4.66 0.36 -22.18
CA GLU A 95 4.44 -0.85 -22.97
C GLU A 95 3.13 -0.77 -23.75
N ALA A 96 3.14 -1.28 -24.99
CA ALA A 96 1.98 -1.23 -25.87
C ALA A 96 0.77 -2.01 -25.35
N ASN A 97 1.02 -3.07 -24.58
CA ASN A 97 0.00 -3.93 -23.96
C ASN A 97 -0.33 -3.54 -22.52
N PHE A 98 0.09 -2.36 -22.05
CA PHE A 98 -0.15 -1.90 -20.68
C PHE A 98 -1.64 -1.98 -20.31
N GLY A 99 -1.93 -2.68 -19.22
CA GLY A 99 -3.29 -2.94 -18.75
C GLY A 99 -3.89 -4.24 -19.30
N LYS A 100 -3.22 -4.96 -20.22
CA LYS A 100 -3.66 -6.27 -20.71
C LYS A 100 -2.66 -7.32 -20.27
N VAL A 101 -3.09 -8.23 -19.40
CA VAL A 101 -2.28 -9.34 -18.92
C VAL A 101 -2.76 -10.61 -19.58
N THR A 102 -1.85 -11.37 -20.18
CA THR A 102 -2.13 -12.70 -20.72
C THR A 102 -1.21 -13.71 -20.03
N ASP A 103 -1.78 -14.80 -19.57
CA ASP A 103 -1.07 -15.89 -18.91
C ASP A 103 -1.59 -17.25 -19.36
N THR A 104 -0.92 -18.33 -18.97
CA THR A 104 -1.34 -19.72 -19.21
C THR A 104 -1.23 -20.48 -17.90
N LEU A 105 -2.39 -20.92 -17.39
CA LEU A 105 -2.50 -21.59 -16.09
C LEU A 105 -3.03 -23.03 -16.26
N PRO A 106 -2.53 -24.00 -15.50
CA PRO A 106 -3.15 -25.31 -15.38
C PRO A 106 -4.62 -25.23 -14.95
N ALA A 107 -5.40 -26.26 -15.25
CA ALA A 107 -6.74 -26.37 -14.68
C ALA A 107 -6.68 -26.30 -13.14
N GLY A 108 -7.52 -25.47 -12.53
CA GLY A 108 -7.49 -25.28 -11.08
C GLY A 108 -8.21 -24.02 -10.60
N LYS A 109 -8.15 -23.78 -9.27
CA LYS A 109 -8.70 -22.58 -8.63
C LYS A 109 -7.56 -21.66 -8.16
N TYR A 110 -7.66 -20.39 -8.53
CA TYR A 110 -6.60 -19.41 -8.29
C TYR A 110 -7.14 -18.13 -7.64
N ASN A 111 -6.30 -17.49 -6.84
CA ASN A 111 -6.44 -16.08 -6.49
C ASN A 111 -5.51 -15.29 -7.39
N ILE A 112 -6.03 -14.24 -7.99
CA ILE A 112 -5.30 -13.32 -8.86
C ILE A 112 -5.35 -11.95 -8.22
N PHE A 113 -4.18 -11.33 -8.09
CA PHE A 113 -4.03 -10.00 -7.51
C PHE A 113 -3.48 -9.08 -8.60
N ILE A 114 -4.21 -8.01 -8.91
CA ILE A 114 -3.82 -7.00 -9.89
C ILE A 114 -3.63 -5.69 -9.15
N ILE A 115 -2.43 -5.10 -9.27
CA ILE A 115 -2.04 -3.88 -8.55
C ILE A 115 -1.59 -2.85 -9.57
N GLY A 116 -2.25 -1.69 -9.59
CA GLY A 116 -1.79 -0.49 -10.29
C GLY A 116 -1.03 0.40 -9.33
N ALA A 117 0.24 0.70 -9.60
CA ALA A 117 1.11 1.42 -8.70
C ALA A 117 1.80 2.62 -9.37
N ALA A 118 1.97 3.71 -8.61
CA ALA A 118 2.73 4.87 -9.06
C ALA A 118 4.25 4.58 -9.10
N ARG A 119 4.75 3.64 -8.27
CA ARG A 119 6.16 3.32 -8.07
C ARG A 119 6.52 1.93 -8.63
N SER A 120 7.79 1.75 -8.95
CA SER A 120 8.33 0.51 -9.54
C SER A 120 8.79 -0.54 -8.52
N ASP A 121 8.87 -0.17 -7.26
CA ASP A 121 9.47 -0.92 -6.16
C ASP A 121 8.43 -1.58 -5.24
N VAL A 122 7.33 -2.01 -5.83
CA VAL A 122 6.31 -2.83 -5.14
C VAL A 122 6.93 -4.17 -4.74
N LEU A 123 6.78 -4.51 -3.47
CA LEU A 123 7.18 -5.77 -2.87
C LEU A 123 5.93 -6.51 -2.39
N VAL A 124 5.76 -7.76 -2.82
CA VAL A 124 4.76 -8.67 -2.25
C VAL A 124 5.50 -9.78 -1.54
N PHE A 125 5.17 -10.01 -0.28
CA PHE A 125 5.84 -10.97 0.58
C PHE A 125 4.85 -11.74 1.46
N THR A 126 5.27 -12.91 1.92
CA THR A 126 4.51 -13.72 2.87
C THR A 126 4.88 -13.32 4.30
N GLY A 127 3.89 -12.95 5.10
CA GLY A 127 4.05 -12.74 6.53
C GLY A 127 4.32 -14.06 7.26
N ASN A 128 5.08 -13.98 8.33
CA ASN A 128 5.30 -15.10 9.24
C ASN A 128 4.68 -14.79 10.61
N GLU A 129 4.43 -15.84 11.41
CA GLU A 129 3.78 -15.72 12.72
C GLU A 129 4.53 -14.84 13.74
N THR A 130 5.77 -14.47 13.46
CA THR A 130 6.59 -13.66 14.38
C THR A 130 6.29 -12.16 14.25
N LEU A 131 5.92 -11.70 13.05
CA LEU A 131 5.69 -10.29 12.76
C LEU A 131 4.24 -9.98 12.37
N TYR A 132 3.55 -10.94 11.74
CA TYR A 132 2.18 -10.79 11.21
C TYR A 132 1.44 -12.13 11.29
N SER A 133 0.11 -12.09 11.28
CA SER A 133 -0.67 -13.28 10.93
C SER A 133 -0.21 -13.84 9.59
N PRO A 134 -0.27 -15.16 9.35
CA PRO A 134 0.02 -15.70 8.04
C PRO A 134 -0.83 -15.00 6.97
N GLY A 135 -0.18 -14.36 6.01
CA GLY A 135 -0.85 -13.54 4.99
C GLY A 135 0.08 -13.22 3.82
N LEU A 136 -0.49 -12.63 2.79
CA LEU A 136 0.24 -12.07 1.65
C LEU A 136 0.13 -10.55 1.71
N PHE A 137 1.25 -9.87 1.85
CA PHE A 137 1.31 -8.44 2.10
C PHE A 137 1.98 -7.67 0.98
N LEU A 138 1.48 -6.46 0.75
CA LEU A 138 2.05 -5.46 -0.15
C LEU A 138 2.78 -4.41 0.66
N ALA A 139 4.01 -4.13 0.27
CA ALA A 139 4.82 -3.01 0.76
C ALA A 139 5.60 -2.37 -0.39
N TYR A 140 6.45 -1.41 -0.07
CA TYR A 140 7.42 -0.86 -1.01
C TYR A 140 8.85 -1.19 -0.57
N GLU A 141 9.71 -1.53 -1.53
CA GLU A 141 11.13 -1.80 -1.29
C GLU A 141 11.81 -0.56 -0.69
N GLY A 142 12.69 -0.77 0.29
CA GLY A 142 13.36 0.31 1.01
C GLY A 142 12.52 1.01 2.08
N GLN A 143 11.25 0.68 2.22
CA GLN A 143 10.53 0.95 3.45
C GLN A 143 11.08 -0.01 4.51
N ASN A 144 11.93 0.51 5.40
CA ASN A 144 12.16 -0.23 6.64
C ASN A 144 10.78 -0.41 7.28
N PHE A 145 10.40 -1.64 7.63
CA PHE A 145 9.11 -1.99 8.26
C PHE A 145 8.81 -1.20 9.53
N HIS A 146 9.59 -0.19 9.85
CA HIS A 146 9.47 0.68 11.02
C HIS A 146 9.42 2.17 10.67
N ARG A 147 9.69 2.58 9.40
CA ARG A 147 9.66 3.99 8.99
C ARG A 147 9.43 4.10 7.48
N PRO A 148 8.20 4.18 7.01
CA PRO A 148 7.97 4.57 5.62
C PRO A 148 8.42 6.02 5.46
N SER A 149 9.62 6.22 4.90
CA SER A 149 10.20 7.56 4.71
C SER A 149 9.81 8.20 3.37
N THR A 150 9.07 7.48 2.52
CA THR A 150 8.77 7.92 1.16
C THR A 150 7.30 7.70 0.82
N SER A 151 6.73 8.65 0.06
CA SER A 151 5.38 8.55 -0.48
C SER A 151 5.14 7.23 -1.19
N ILE A 152 4.03 6.57 -0.88
CA ILE A 152 3.60 5.36 -1.60
C ILE A 152 2.97 5.70 -2.95
N GLY A 153 2.52 6.95 -3.14
CA GLY A 153 1.82 7.41 -4.34
C GLY A 153 0.40 6.86 -4.46
N ASP A 154 -0.22 7.10 -5.60
CA ASP A 154 -1.57 6.60 -5.88
C ASP A 154 -1.52 5.11 -6.25
N ASN A 155 -2.36 4.31 -5.62
CA ASN A 155 -2.37 2.85 -5.76
C ASN A 155 -3.79 2.32 -5.93
N PHE A 156 -3.88 1.29 -6.77
CA PHE A 156 -5.12 0.63 -7.15
C PHE A 156 -4.95 -0.89 -7.03
N TYR A 157 -6.03 -1.58 -6.73
CA TYR A 157 -5.97 -3.00 -6.45
C TYR A 157 -7.26 -3.73 -6.80
N LYS A 158 -7.13 -5.02 -7.18
CA LYS A 158 -8.23 -5.96 -7.25
C LYS A 158 -7.75 -7.37 -6.99
N LYS A 159 -8.46 -8.07 -6.09
CA LYS A 159 -8.38 -9.53 -5.95
C LYS A 159 -9.53 -10.17 -6.72
N ILE A 160 -9.21 -11.20 -7.49
CA ILE A 160 -10.16 -11.99 -8.28
C ILE A 160 -9.95 -13.46 -7.97
N GLN A 161 -11.03 -14.20 -7.80
CA GLN A 161 -10.99 -15.64 -7.71
C GLN A 161 -11.44 -16.23 -9.05
N VAL A 162 -10.61 -17.09 -9.64
CA VAL A 162 -10.92 -17.72 -10.92
C VAL A 162 -10.83 -19.23 -10.82
N THR A 163 -11.72 -19.92 -11.58
CA THR A 163 -11.61 -21.35 -11.85
C THR A 163 -11.22 -21.51 -13.31
N VAL A 164 -10.02 -22.04 -13.52
CA VAL A 164 -9.47 -22.30 -14.86
C VAL A 164 -9.81 -23.73 -15.27
N SER A 165 -10.66 -23.88 -16.28
CA SER A 165 -11.04 -25.17 -16.89
C SER A 165 -11.16 -25.10 -18.41
N LYS A 166 -10.99 -23.88 -18.97
CA LYS A 166 -11.03 -23.56 -20.40
C LYS A 166 -10.40 -22.17 -20.60
N PRO A 167 -10.08 -21.78 -21.84
CA PRO A 167 -9.65 -20.42 -22.17
C PRO A 167 -10.67 -19.38 -21.65
N SER A 168 -10.17 -18.28 -21.06
CA SER A 168 -11.04 -17.24 -20.53
C SER A 168 -10.43 -15.84 -20.66
N SER A 169 -11.31 -14.84 -20.76
CA SER A 169 -10.95 -13.42 -20.77
C SER A 169 -11.90 -12.66 -19.85
N GLN A 170 -11.37 -11.71 -19.07
CA GLN A 170 -12.16 -10.94 -18.13
C GLN A 170 -11.69 -9.47 -18.09
N ASP A 171 -12.66 -8.54 -18.11
CA ASP A 171 -12.41 -7.14 -17.79
C ASP A 171 -12.34 -6.97 -16.27
N VAL A 172 -11.38 -6.14 -15.80
CA VAL A 172 -11.11 -5.94 -14.40
C VAL A 172 -11.12 -4.44 -14.08
N LYS A 173 -11.99 -4.04 -13.19
CA LYS A 173 -11.99 -2.70 -12.62
C LYS A 173 -11.18 -2.71 -11.32
N LEU A 174 -10.12 -1.91 -11.27
CA LEU A 174 -9.34 -1.72 -10.05
C LEU A 174 -10.02 -0.68 -9.16
N ASP A 175 -9.93 -0.89 -7.85
CA ASP A 175 -10.39 0.05 -6.83
C ASP A 175 -9.18 0.81 -6.26
N ARG A 176 -9.31 2.12 -6.01
CA ARG A 176 -8.26 2.88 -5.33
C ARG A 176 -8.20 2.44 -3.88
N ILE A 177 -7.03 2.06 -3.42
CA ILE A 177 -6.80 1.50 -2.07
C ILE A 177 -6.05 2.45 -1.15
N VAL A 178 -5.82 3.68 -1.58
CA VAL A 178 -5.18 4.74 -0.79
C VAL A 178 -6.15 5.90 -0.58
N GLY A 179 -6.03 6.54 0.57
CA GLY A 179 -6.55 7.87 0.82
C GLY A 179 -5.44 8.90 0.69
N ARG A 180 -5.81 10.18 0.58
CA ARG A 180 -4.87 11.29 0.55
C ARG A 180 -5.09 12.21 1.73
N VAL A 181 -4.01 12.63 2.38
CA VAL A 181 -4.05 13.63 3.44
C VAL A 181 -3.34 14.88 2.97
N ASN A 182 -3.99 16.03 3.11
CA ASN A 182 -3.44 17.34 2.80
C ASN A 182 -3.41 18.20 4.04
N VAL A 183 -2.33 18.98 4.21
CA VAL A 183 -2.24 20.09 5.14
C VAL A 183 -2.24 21.38 4.31
N LYS A 184 -3.28 22.19 4.43
CA LYS A 184 -3.44 23.48 3.73
C LYS A 184 -3.19 24.64 4.69
N ILE A 185 -2.09 25.35 4.48
CA ILE A 185 -1.69 26.54 5.25
C ILE A 185 -2.36 27.76 4.63
N THR A 186 -3.28 28.38 5.37
CA THR A 186 -4.16 29.44 4.84
C THR A 186 -3.60 30.83 4.97
N ASP A 187 -2.68 31.07 5.89
CA ASP A 187 -2.01 32.37 6.07
C ASP A 187 -0.80 32.52 5.13
N ALA A 188 -0.33 33.75 5.02
CA ALA A 188 0.81 34.08 4.18
C ALA A 188 2.10 33.60 4.82
N ILE A 189 2.99 33.01 4.02
CA ILE A 189 4.33 32.61 4.47
C ILE A 189 5.12 33.89 4.83
N PRO A 190 5.55 34.07 6.10
CA PRO A 190 6.28 35.25 6.49
C PRO A 190 7.73 35.21 6.03
N GLN A 191 8.34 36.41 5.95
CA GLN A 191 9.77 36.51 5.74
C GLN A 191 10.54 35.85 6.88
N GLY A 192 11.65 35.18 6.57
CA GLY A 192 12.49 34.51 7.57
C GLY A 192 12.13 33.03 7.82
N VAL A 193 11.03 32.53 7.27
CA VAL A 193 10.74 31.09 7.25
C VAL A 193 11.57 30.41 6.18
N SER A 194 12.35 29.39 6.56
CA SER A 194 13.21 28.64 5.64
C SER A 194 12.60 27.33 5.18
N LYS A 195 11.88 26.64 6.07
CA LYS A 195 11.24 25.37 5.76
C LYS A 195 10.01 25.11 6.60
N ILE A 196 9.10 24.31 6.05
CA ILE A 196 7.92 23.78 6.72
C ILE A 196 8.03 22.25 6.64
N VAL A 197 7.84 21.58 7.77
CA VAL A 197 7.93 20.13 7.89
C VAL A 197 6.59 19.60 8.38
N VAL A 198 6.01 18.68 7.63
CA VAL A 198 4.80 17.96 8.01
C VAL A 198 5.19 16.52 8.32
N ASN A 199 4.94 16.10 9.55
CA ASN A 199 5.14 14.73 10.00
C ASN A 199 3.77 14.05 10.08
N PHE A 200 3.62 12.94 9.39
CA PHE A 200 2.49 12.03 9.52
C PHE A 200 2.97 10.82 10.31
N ASN A 201 2.37 10.60 11.48
CA ASN A 201 2.79 9.56 12.43
C ASN A 201 1.76 8.43 12.50
N ALA A 202 2.19 7.24 12.92
CA ALA A 202 1.39 6.01 12.98
C ALA A 202 0.84 5.56 11.61
N VAL A 203 1.62 5.81 10.56
CA VAL A 203 1.24 5.50 9.19
C VAL A 203 1.26 4.00 8.96
N PRO A 204 0.19 3.40 8.41
CA PRO A 204 0.22 2.03 7.95
C PRO A 204 1.29 1.82 6.88
N ASP A 205 2.14 0.80 7.05
CA ASP A 205 3.29 0.53 6.20
C ASP A 205 3.08 -0.64 5.23
N ILE A 206 2.06 -1.45 5.46
CA ILE A 206 1.71 -2.59 4.62
C ILE A 206 0.20 -2.68 4.36
N LEU A 207 -0.17 -3.40 3.30
CA LEU A 207 -1.53 -3.77 2.97
C LEU A 207 -1.65 -5.30 2.90
N ASP A 208 -2.62 -5.88 3.59
CA ASP A 208 -2.96 -7.30 3.41
C ASP A 208 -3.72 -7.49 2.09
N LEU A 209 -3.15 -8.29 1.19
CA LEU A 209 -3.73 -8.54 -0.14
C LEU A 209 -4.97 -9.45 -0.11
N TYR A 210 -5.23 -10.18 0.97
CA TYR A 210 -6.44 -11.01 1.09
C TYR A 210 -7.63 -10.23 1.58
N THR A 211 -7.43 -9.35 2.53
CA THR A 211 -8.50 -8.53 3.14
C THR A 211 -8.65 -7.17 2.47
N GLY A 212 -7.57 -6.65 1.86
CA GLY A 212 -7.50 -5.28 1.36
C GLY A 212 -7.43 -4.25 2.48
N VAL A 213 -7.10 -4.69 3.70
CA VAL A 213 -7.01 -3.83 4.89
C VAL A 213 -5.54 -3.51 5.16
N GLU A 214 -5.30 -2.29 5.56
CA GLU A 214 -3.98 -1.83 6.00
C GLU A 214 -3.56 -2.49 7.31
N ALA A 215 -2.26 -2.62 7.51
CA ALA A 215 -1.68 -3.05 8.77
C ALA A 215 -0.49 -2.17 9.14
N VAL A 216 -0.27 -2.00 10.43
CA VAL A 216 0.87 -1.30 11.00
C VAL A 216 1.71 -2.30 11.76
N THR A 217 2.98 -2.39 11.37
CA THR A 217 3.91 -3.31 12.00
C THR A 217 4.39 -2.81 13.36
N ASN A 218 4.44 -1.48 13.51
CA ASN A 218 4.83 -0.84 14.77
C ASN A 218 4.28 0.59 14.83
N TYR A 219 3.17 0.80 15.51
CA TYR A 219 2.47 2.09 15.65
C TYR A 219 3.36 3.25 16.12
N ASN A 220 4.41 2.96 16.88
CA ASN A 220 5.22 4.00 17.48
C ASN A 220 6.33 4.54 16.58
N ASN A 221 6.63 3.88 15.45
CA ASN A 221 7.79 4.20 14.63
C ASN A 221 7.50 4.42 13.14
N SER A 222 6.26 4.25 12.70
CA SER A 222 5.90 4.50 11.30
C SER A 222 5.58 5.97 11.10
N GLU A 223 6.42 6.68 10.34
CA GLU A 223 6.26 8.10 10.05
C GLU A 223 6.59 8.45 8.60
N VAL A 224 5.86 9.40 8.03
CA VAL A 224 6.20 10.04 6.76
C VAL A 224 6.49 11.50 7.01
N ILE A 225 7.69 11.96 6.66
CA ILE A 225 8.14 13.34 6.85
C ILE A 225 8.23 14.03 5.50
N ILE A 226 7.46 15.10 5.33
CA ILE A 226 7.52 15.93 4.13
C ILE A 226 8.12 17.29 4.49
N THR A 227 9.22 17.62 3.85
CA THR A 227 9.89 18.92 4.00
C THR A 227 9.61 19.79 2.78
N TYR A 228 8.98 20.93 2.99
CA TYR A 228 8.84 22.01 2.02
C TYR A 228 9.88 23.10 2.30
N ASN A 229 10.86 23.23 1.43
CA ASN A 229 11.85 24.30 1.51
C ASN A 229 11.24 25.58 0.90
N VAL A 230 11.11 26.63 1.70
CA VAL A 230 10.55 27.92 1.30
C VAL A 230 11.52 28.64 0.40
N LYS A 231 11.06 29.02 -0.81
CA LYS A 231 11.83 29.80 -1.76
C LYS A 231 11.50 31.29 -1.58
N PRO A 232 12.40 32.22 -2.00
CA PRO A 232 12.12 33.65 -1.90
C PRO A 232 10.79 34.09 -2.51
N GLY A 233 10.40 33.48 -3.64
CA GLY A 233 9.13 33.75 -4.30
C GLY A 233 7.90 33.17 -3.62
N ASP A 234 8.04 32.42 -2.53
CA ASP A 234 6.92 31.84 -1.76
C ASP A 234 6.50 32.76 -0.60
N VAL A 235 7.36 33.69 -0.21
CA VAL A 235 7.06 34.68 0.84
C VAL A 235 5.83 35.49 0.44
N GLY A 236 4.88 35.63 1.34
CA GLY A 236 3.60 36.29 1.11
C GLY A 236 2.52 35.44 0.42
N LYS A 237 2.86 34.26 -0.13
CA LYS A 237 1.87 33.36 -0.71
C LYS A 237 1.02 32.72 0.39
N LYS A 238 -0.26 32.49 0.05
CA LYS A 238 -1.26 31.80 0.87
C LYS A 238 -1.70 30.51 0.21
N GLY A 239 -2.25 29.60 1.00
CA GLY A 239 -2.87 28.37 0.48
C GLY A 239 -1.87 27.28 0.08
N LEU A 240 -0.63 27.31 0.62
CA LEU A 240 0.31 26.22 0.43
C LEU A 240 -0.33 24.92 0.92
N THR A 241 -0.30 23.89 0.07
CA THR A 241 -0.82 22.57 0.39
C THR A 241 0.31 21.55 0.30
N ILE A 242 0.52 20.81 1.40
CA ILE A 242 1.48 19.72 1.53
C ILE A 242 0.69 18.47 1.85
N GLY A 243 0.91 17.36 1.16
CA GLY A 243 0.15 16.14 1.41
C GLY A 243 0.73 14.92 0.74
N ASP A 244 0.24 13.76 1.16
CA ASP A 244 0.68 12.46 0.67
C ASP A 244 -0.44 11.42 0.68
N TYR A 245 -0.12 10.23 0.15
CA TYR A 245 -1.00 9.07 0.04
C TYR A 245 -0.69 8.05 1.12
N PHE A 246 -1.74 7.42 1.67
CA PHE A 246 -1.65 6.44 2.74
C PHE A 246 -2.59 5.25 2.45
N TRP A 247 -2.24 4.04 2.91
CA TRP A 247 -3.08 2.85 2.75
C TRP A 247 -4.46 2.97 3.42
N GLY A 248 -4.57 3.80 4.41
CA GLY A 248 -5.75 3.96 5.26
C GLY A 248 -5.34 4.08 6.72
N GLY A 249 -6.26 3.80 7.65
CA GLY A 249 -5.98 3.78 9.08
C GLY A 249 -6.00 5.13 9.75
N TYR A 250 -5.56 5.16 11.01
CA TYR A 250 -5.52 6.37 11.83
C TYR A 250 -4.11 6.92 11.89
N LEU A 251 -3.97 8.22 11.70
CA LEU A 251 -2.67 8.90 11.79
C LEU A 251 -2.77 10.19 12.62
N TRP A 252 -1.62 10.64 13.11
CA TRP A 252 -1.44 11.95 13.76
C TRP A 252 -0.55 12.82 12.91
N ILE A 253 -0.78 14.14 12.96
CA ILE A 253 -0.07 15.10 12.14
C ILE A 253 0.61 16.13 13.04
N ASP A 254 1.87 16.41 12.75
CA ASP A 254 2.62 17.54 13.29
C ASP A 254 3.04 18.47 12.16
N VAL A 255 2.82 19.76 12.32
CA VAL A 255 3.27 20.77 11.35
C VAL A 255 4.24 21.72 12.05
N ASN A 256 5.47 21.71 11.59
CA ASN A 256 6.57 22.50 12.16
C ASN A 256 7.07 23.51 11.15
N TYR A 257 7.50 24.72 11.58
CA TYR A 257 8.23 25.61 10.71
C TYR A 257 9.50 26.16 11.38
N TYR A 258 10.47 26.50 10.54
CA TYR A 258 11.82 26.81 10.95
C TYR A 258 12.27 28.14 10.36
N ASP A 259 13.11 28.88 11.10
CA ASP A 259 13.73 30.12 10.67
C ASP A 259 14.90 29.88 9.68
N SER A 260 15.51 30.96 9.20
CA SER A 260 16.68 30.92 8.31
C SER A 260 17.93 30.32 8.94
N ASN A 261 18.01 30.25 10.26
CA ASN A 261 19.11 29.63 11.00
C ASN A 261 18.87 28.13 11.25
N GLY A 262 17.71 27.61 10.86
CA GLY A 262 17.31 26.22 11.07
C GLY A 262 16.70 25.93 12.44
N ASN A 263 16.42 26.97 13.25
CA ASN A 263 15.76 26.79 14.53
C ASN A 263 14.26 26.54 14.34
N LEU A 264 13.70 25.62 15.12
CA LEU A 264 12.25 25.42 15.19
C LEU A 264 11.61 26.68 15.82
N VAL A 265 10.69 27.31 15.08
CA VAL A 265 9.99 28.51 15.55
C VAL A 265 8.69 28.13 16.24
N ASP A 266 7.90 27.23 15.65
CA ASP A 266 6.64 26.76 16.24
C ASP A 266 6.25 25.39 15.72
N ARG A 267 5.37 24.71 16.46
CA ARG A 267 4.79 23.41 16.16
C ARG A 267 3.28 23.47 16.35
N LYS A 268 2.53 23.07 15.35
CA LYS A 268 1.08 22.90 15.43
C LYS A 268 0.74 21.42 15.33
N VAL A 269 -0.06 20.95 16.27
CA VAL A 269 -0.56 19.59 16.32
C VAL A 269 -2.08 19.66 16.26
N PRO A 270 -2.72 19.30 15.15
CA PRO A 270 -4.16 19.13 15.11
C PRO A 270 -4.59 18.10 16.17
N THR A 271 -5.60 18.42 16.95
CA THR A 271 -6.06 17.54 18.04
C THR A 271 -6.75 16.31 17.49
N GLY A 272 -6.36 15.13 17.99
CA GLY A 272 -6.97 13.84 17.67
C GLY A 272 -6.20 13.01 16.64
N SER A 273 -6.61 11.76 16.51
CA SER A 273 -6.24 10.84 15.42
C SER A 273 -7.32 10.86 14.36
N TRP A 274 -6.94 10.79 13.10
CA TRP A 274 -7.86 10.93 11.98
C TRP A 274 -7.84 9.69 11.10
N GLY A 275 -9.03 9.16 10.85
CA GLY A 275 -9.21 8.05 9.92
C GLY A 275 -9.00 8.51 8.48
N VAL A 276 -8.22 7.75 7.75
CA VAL A 276 -8.02 7.90 6.31
C VAL A 276 -8.61 6.67 5.65
N GLU A 277 -9.62 6.89 4.84
CA GLU A 277 -10.29 5.80 4.12
C GLU A 277 -9.80 5.74 2.67
N PRO A 278 -9.76 4.56 2.04
CA PRO A 278 -9.49 4.43 0.63
C PRO A 278 -10.39 5.35 -0.21
N ASN A 279 -9.82 5.93 -1.26
CA ASN A 279 -10.51 6.83 -2.18
C ASN A 279 -11.09 8.11 -1.54
N THR A 280 -10.54 8.56 -0.40
CA THR A 280 -10.91 9.81 0.26
C THR A 280 -9.78 10.83 0.27
N ILE A 281 -10.12 12.12 0.40
CA ILE A 281 -9.17 13.20 0.67
C ILE A 281 -9.53 13.84 1.99
N VAL A 282 -8.63 13.78 2.96
CA VAL A 282 -8.73 14.50 4.22
C VAL A 282 -7.87 15.76 4.13
N THR A 283 -8.43 16.93 4.37
CA THR A 283 -7.71 18.20 4.33
C THR A 283 -7.77 18.92 5.67
N PHE A 284 -6.61 19.11 6.28
CA PHE A 284 -6.42 19.94 7.47
C PHE A 284 -6.12 21.37 7.00
N SER A 285 -7.01 22.30 7.25
CA SER A 285 -6.87 23.70 6.83
C SER A 285 -6.73 24.62 8.03
N GLY A 286 -5.68 25.43 8.06
CA GLY A 286 -5.46 26.33 9.19
C GLY A 286 -4.35 27.35 8.96
N LYS A 287 -4.16 28.22 9.96
CA LYS A 287 -3.08 29.18 10.01
C LYS A 287 -1.90 28.57 10.76
N LEU A 288 -0.74 28.54 10.13
CA LEU A 288 0.48 28.00 10.73
C LEU A 288 1.26 29.06 11.51
N PHE A 289 1.32 30.27 10.95
CA PHE A 289 2.19 31.36 11.47
C PHE A 289 1.51 32.27 12.49
N ASN A 290 0.22 32.06 12.73
CA ASN A 290 -0.52 32.81 13.77
C ASN A 290 -0.65 31.95 15.02
N LEU A 291 -0.19 32.48 16.17
CA LEU A 291 -0.13 31.75 17.43
C LEU A 291 -1.50 31.37 18.04
N SER A 292 -2.61 31.95 17.56
CA SER A 292 -3.91 31.87 18.23
C SER A 292 -4.94 30.91 17.60
N THR A 293 -4.60 30.22 16.51
CA THR A 293 -5.60 29.40 15.78
C THR A 293 -5.09 28.01 15.41
N GLY A 294 -5.96 27.00 15.53
CA GLY A 294 -5.69 25.63 15.12
C GLY A 294 -6.01 25.33 13.64
N PHE A 295 -5.99 24.06 13.26
CA PHE A 295 -6.40 23.58 11.95
C PHE A 295 -7.84 23.04 11.98
N ASN A 296 -8.60 23.36 10.95
CA ASN A 296 -9.90 22.74 10.68
C ASN A 296 -9.75 21.53 9.75
N VAL A 297 -10.60 20.54 9.89
CA VAL A 297 -10.54 19.31 9.08
C VAL A 297 -11.72 19.25 8.14
N GLY A 298 -11.45 18.97 6.87
CA GLY A 298 -12.44 18.64 5.86
C GLY A 298 -12.16 17.25 5.28
N VAL A 299 -13.20 16.43 5.14
CA VAL A 299 -13.12 15.10 4.51
C VAL A 299 -13.90 15.13 3.22
N ASN A 300 -13.30 14.65 2.14
CA ASN A 300 -13.97 14.39 0.87
C ASN A 300 -13.95 12.88 0.61
N SER A 301 -15.11 12.25 0.64
CA SER A 301 -15.32 10.82 0.43
C SER A 301 -15.43 10.44 -1.05
N ASP A 302 -15.49 11.42 -1.95
CA ASP A 302 -15.54 11.17 -3.39
C ASP A 302 -14.38 11.92 -4.06
N TRP A 303 -13.34 11.18 -4.45
CA TRP A 303 -12.14 11.73 -5.08
C TRP A 303 -12.43 12.47 -6.40
N GLY A 304 -13.61 12.31 -6.95
CA GLY A 304 -14.09 13.03 -8.15
C GLY A 304 -14.84 14.32 -7.84
N SER A 305 -15.29 14.56 -6.61
CA SER A 305 -16.03 15.77 -6.22
C SER A 305 -15.35 16.46 -5.04
N GLN A 306 -14.85 17.67 -5.23
CA GLN A 306 -14.35 18.49 -4.13
C GLN A 306 -15.54 19.01 -3.31
N ILE A 307 -15.81 18.42 -2.17
CA ILE A 307 -16.70 19.01 -1.17
C ILE A 307 -15.81 19.50 -0.02
N ASN A 308 -15.58 20.81 0.03
CA ASN A 308 -15.01 21.47 1.20
C ASN A 308 -16.15 21.66 2.20
N GLN A 309 -16.26 20.79 3.21
CA GLN A 309 -17.07 21.08 4.39
C GLN A 309 -16.17 21.51 5.53
N PRO A 310 -16.27 22.75 6.02
CA PRO A 310 -15.60 23.14 7.26
C PRO A 310 -16.36 22.50 8.44
N PHE A 311 -15.64 21.77 9.28
CA PHE A 311 -16.14 21.44 10.62
C PHE A 311 -15.58 22.48 11.59
N GLU A 312 -16.48 23.20 12.26
CA GLU A 312 -16.14 24.03 13.43
C GLU A 312 -16.22 23.13 14.67
N PHE A 313 -15.21 23.24 15.54
CA PHE A 313 -15.19 22.63 16.89
C PHE A 313 -15.39 23.72 17.93
#